data_815dbb9aa7c3ac2ea119591d9e120216
#
_entry.id   815dbb9aa7c3ac2ea119591d9e120216
#
_cell.length_a   1.000
_cell.length_b   1.000
_cell.length_c   1.000
_cell.angle_alpha   90.00
_cell.angle_beta   90.00
_cell.angle_gamma   90.00
#
_symmetry.space_group_name_H-M   'P 1'
#
loop_
_entity.id
_entity.type
_entity.pdbx_description
1 polymer ?
#
loop_
_entity_poly.entity_id
_entity_poly.type
_entity_poly.pdbx_seq_one_letter_code
_entity_poly.pdbx_strand_id
1 'polypeptide(L)'
;MSDEKKKIAIETEKVDSVEKESKKIGSTKKHKKKYHDLIKEMESKLKAAKEESIENYDRFLRISAEFENYKKRSAREMGEFRKFANESLIKDMLSVVDNLERAVDSSSTDNKASSALVEGVNMTLKEILKIFEKFNVTPLESLKKPFDPNFHQAVISEESDDYDENTVINEFQKGYMIHERLLRPAMVVVSRPKARADNEKK
;
A
#
# COMPACT_ATOMS: atom_id res chain seq x y z
N MET A 1 -14.00 40.94 -17.24
CA MET A 1 -14.67 41.89 -16.35
C MET A 1 -15.40 43.03 -17.06
N SER A 2 -15.13 43.33 -18.32
CA SER A 2 -15.79 44.41 -19.10
C SER A 2 -17.10 44.01 -19.74
N ASP A 3 -17.27 42.77 -20.15
CA ASP A 3 -18.43 42.31 -20.93
C ASP A 3 -19.66 41.95 -20.08
N GLU A 4 -19.44 41.49 -18.84
CA GLU A 4 -20.55 41.22 -17.91
C GLU A 4 -21.26 42.49 -17.42
N LYS A 5 -20.49 43.56 -17.18
CA LYS A 5 -21.06 44.87 -16.81
C LYS A 5 -21.89 45.49 -17.93
N LYS A 6 -21.50 45.25 -19.21
CA LYS A 6 -22.31 45.71 -20.36
C LYS A 6 -23.58 44.90 -20.55
N LYS A 7 -23.60 43.59 -20.28
CA LYS A 7 -24.81 42.78 -20.36
C LYS A 7 -25.82 43.17 -19.28
N ILE A 8 -25.36 43.42 -18.06
CA ILE A 8 -26.23 43.87 -16.93
C ILE A 8 -26.81 45.25 -17.22
N ALA A 9 -26.07 46.18 -17.80
CA ALA A 9 -26.55 47.51 -18.17
C ALA A 9 -27.64 47.46 -19.27
N ILE A 10 -27.50 46.57 -20.28
CA ILE A 10 -28.48 46.39 -21.34
C ILE A 10 -29.78 45.73 -20.84
N GLU A 11 -29.69 44.83 -19.84
CA GLU A 11 -30.85 44.22 -19.23
C GLU A 11 -31.59 45.20 -18.31
N THR A 12 -30.90 46.06 -17.57
CA THR A 12 -31.56 47.10 -16.73
C THR A 12 -32.27 48.17 -17.57
N GLU A 13 -31.70 48.61 -18.73
CA GLU A 13 -32.38 49.54 -19.61
C GLU A 13 -33.62 48.93 -20.28
N LYS A 14 -33.62 47.61 -20.57
CA LYS A 14 -34.82 46.93 -21.11
C LYS A 14 -35.94 46.81 -20.05
N VAL A 15 -35.59 46.61 -18.79
CA VAL A 15 -36.56 46.56 -17.69
C VAL A 15 -37.19 47.91 -17.44
N ASP A 16 -36.41 49.01 -17.46
CA ASP A 16 -36.92 50.37 -17.29
C ASP A 16 -37.81 50.84 -18.47
N SER A 17 -37.52 50.38 -19.71
CA SER A 17 -38.41 50.69 -20.84
C SER A 17 -39.74 49.96 -20.77
N VAL A 18 -39.78 48.72 -20.29
CA VAL A 18 -41.03 47.95 -20.09
C VAL A 18 -41.86 48.55 -18.96
N GLU A 19 -41.23 49.06 -17.86
CA GLU A 19 -41.98 49.76 -16.78
C GLU A 19 -42.58 51.07 -17.25
N LYS A 20 -41.96 51.84 -18.16
CA LYS A 20 -42.51 53.09 -18.72
C LYS A 20 -43.65 52.86 -19.69
N GLU A 21 -43.67 51.78 -20.44
CA GLU A 21 -44.78 51.39 -21.32
C GLU A 21 -45.97 50.84 -20.53
N SER A 22 -45.77 50.13 -19.44
CA SER A 22 -46.84 49.57 -18.62
C SER A 22 -47.67 50.64 -17.90
N LYS A 23 -47.16 51.87 -17.72
CA LYS A 23 -47.88 53.01 -17.13
C LYS A 23 -48.81 53.73 -18.12
N LYS A 24 -48.72 53.48 -19.41
CA LYS A 24 -49.53 54.09 -20.47
C LYS A 24 -50.74 53.26 -20.90
N ILE A 25 -50.76 52.01 -20.59
CA ILE A 25 -51.91 51.15 -20.93
C ILE A 25 -52.77 50.97 -19.68
N GLY A 26 -53.92 51.54 -19.68
CA GLY A 26 -54.94 51.35 -18.66
C GLY A 26 -55.36 49.87 -18.56
N SER A 27 -54.52 49.08 -17.89
CA SER A 27 -54.69 47.65 -17.82
C SER A 27 -55.78 47.27 -16.85
N THR A 28 -56.84 46.72 -17.38
CA THR A 28 -57.91 46.03 -16.64
C THR A 28 -57.27 45.10 -15.58
N LYS A 29 -57.91 45.03 -14.41
CA LYS A 29 -57.50 44.18 -13.26
C LYS A 29 -57.11 42.76 -13.61
N LYS A 30 -57.60 42.27 -14.75
CA LYS A 30 -57.32 40.93 -15.32
C LYS A 30 -55.87 40.76 -15.85
N HIS A 31 -55.28 41.80 -16.43
CA HIS A 31 -53.89 41.77 -16.92
C HIS A 31 -52.89 41.84 -15.76
N LYS A 32 -53.14 42.65 -14.75
CA LYS A 32 -52.29 42.71 -13.53
C LYS A 32 -52.19 41.38 -12.82
N LYS A 33 -53.31 40.63 -12.72
CA LYS A 33 -53.33 39.29 -12.10
C LYS A 33 -52.49 38.30 -12.92
N LYS A 34 -52.61 38.29 -14.24
CA LYS A 34 -51.86 37.41 -15.13
C LYS A 34 -50.36 37.66 -15.05
N TYR A 35 -49.90 38.91 -14.98
CA TYR A 35 -48.46 39.22 -14.83
C TYR A 35 -47.95 38.83 -13.45
N HIS A 36 -48.74 39.02 -12.39
CA HIS A 36 -48.38 38.61 -11.06
C HIS A 36 -48.21 37.07 -10.95
N ASP A 37 -49.14 36.31 -11.52
CA ASP A 37 -49.07 34.85 -11.56
C ASP A 37 -47.84 34.36 -12.36
N LEU A 38 -47.51 35.02 -13.48
CA LEU A 38 -46.32 34.70 -14.30
C LEU A 38 -45.01 34.99 -13.56
N ILE A 39 -44.93 36.13 -12.85
CA ILE A 39 -43.75 36.48 -12.03
C ILE A 39 -43.56 35.43 -10.94
N LYS A 40 -44.62 35.06 -10.23
CA LYS A 40 -44.57 34.05 -9.18
C LYS A 40 -44.16 32.67 -9.69
N GLU A 41 -44.61 32.31 -10.91
CA GLU A 41 -44.17 31.07 -11.56
C GLU A 41 -42.64 31.12 -11.94
N MET A 42 -42.21 32.26 -12.48
CA MET A 42 -40.77 32.44 -12.81
C MET A 42 -39.88 32.46 -11.56
N GLU A 43 -40.33 33.12 -10.48
CA GLU A 43 -39.62 33.11 -9.19
C GLU A 43 -39.50 31.70 -8.61
N SER A 44 -40.55 30.89 -8.69
CA SER A 44 -40.53 29.50 -8.24
C SER A 44 -39.60 28.65 -9.07
N LYS A 45 -39.58 28.80 -10.40
CA LYS A 45 -38.66 28.11 -11.30
C LYS A 45 -37.21 28.51 -11.05
N LEU A 46 -36.99 29.81 -10.84
CA LEU A 46 -35.64 30.33 -10.53
C LEU A 46 -35.13 29.81 -9.18
N LYS A 47 -36.01 29.71 -8.17
CA LYS A 47 -35.65 29.12 -6.88
C LYS A 47 -35.30 27.64 -7.01
N ALA A 48 -36.15 26.86 -7.70
CA ALA A 48 -35.90 25.44 -7.94
C ALA A 48 -34.59 25.20 -8.71
N ALA A 49 -34.33 25.97 -9.76
CA ALA A 49 -33.08 25.87 -10.52
C ALA A 49 -31.84 26.26 -9.69
N LYS A 50 -31.95 27.22 -8.79
CA LYS A 50 -30.88 27.56 -7.86
C LYS A 50 -30.61 26.44 -6.86
N GLU A 51 -31.65 25.87 -6.27
CA GLU A 51 -31.55 24.75 -5.33
C GLU A 51 -30.93 23.54 -6.02
N GLU A 52 -31.36 23.19 -7.22
CA GLU A 52 -30.78 22.12 -8.03
C GLU A 52 -29.28 22.39 -8.38
N SER A 53 -28.94 23.63 -8.72
CA SER A 53 -27.55 24.02 -8.99
C SER A 53 -26.65 23.85 -7.76
N ILE A 54 -27.14 24.24 -6.58
CA ILE A 54 -26.40 24.07 -5.32
C ILE A 54 -26.21 22.59 -5.02
N GLU A 55 -27.27 21.79 -5.13
CA GLU A 55 -27.20 20.35 -4.88
C GLU A 55 -26.22 19.66 -5.84
N ASN A 56 -26.26 20.01 -7.11
CA ASN A 56 -25.34 19.47 -8.12
C ASN A 56 -23.89 19.89 -7.86
N TYR A 57 -23.69 21.13 -7.39
CA TYR A 57 -22.35 21.60 -7.03
C TYR A 57 -21.81 20.87 -5.79
N ASP A 58 -22.64 20.68 -4.76
CA ASP A 58 -22.24 19.91 -3.57
C ASP A 58 -21.92 18.45 -3.91
N ARG A 59 -22.74 17.87 -4.80
CA ARG A 59 -22.49 16.51 -5.32
C ARG A 59 -21.18 16.44 -6.08
N PHE A 60 -20.90 17.42 -6.93
CA PHE A 60 -19.64 17.52 -7.66
C PHE A 60 -18.43 17.63 -6.72
N LEU A 61 -18.50 18.49 -5.70
CA LEU A 61 -17.42 18.63 -4.71
C LEU A 61 -17.15 17.32 -3.97
N ARG A 62 -18.21 16.62 -3.58
CA ARG A 62 -18.08 15.32 -2.90
C ARG A 62 -17.39 14.30 -3.81
N ILE A 63 -17.89 14.12 -5.05
CA ILE A 63 -17.33 13.19 -6.00
C ILE A 63 -15.88 13.55 -6.32
N SER A 64 -15.56 14.83 -6.46
CA SER A 64 -14.18 15.30 -6.69
C SER A 64 -13.26 14.92 -5.55
N ALA A 65 -13.68 15.11 -4.31
CA ALA A 65 -12.91 14.71 -3.13
C ALA A 65 -12.73 13.19 -3.04
N GLU A 66 -13.79 12.43 -3.32
CA GLU A 66 -13.72 10.96 -3.37
C GLU A 66 -12.77 10.47 -4.45
N PHE A 67 -12.79 11.10 -5.63
CA PHE A 67 -11.89 10.77 -6.74
C PHE A 67 -10.42 11.04 -6.39
N GLU A 68 -10.13 12.18 -5.75
CA GLU A 68 -8.76 12.47 -5.29
C GLU A 68 -8.28 11.45 -4.24
N ASN A 69 -9.13 11.08 -3.29
CA ASN A 69 -8.83 10.07 -2.30
C ASN A 69 -8.60 8.70 -2.94
N TYR A 70 -9.45 8.32 -3.90
CA TYR A 70 -9.28 7.09 -4.69
C TYR A 70 -7.94 7.09 -5.45
N LYS A 71 -7.60 8.18 -6.12
CA LYS A 71 -6.34 8.32 -6.87
C LYS A 71 -5.12 8.14 -5.95
N LYS A 72 -5.13 8.78 -4.76
CA LYS A 72 -4.05 8.65 -3.77
C LYS A 72 -3.93 7.21 -3.27
N ARG A 73 -5.06 6.57 -2.96
CA ARG A 73 -5.10 5.17 -2.51
C ARG A 73 -4.60 4.24 -3.60
N SER A 74 -5.11 4.34 -4.82
CA SER A 74 -4.70 3.51 -5.96
C SER A 74 -3.22 3.64 -6.29
N ALA A 75 -2.66 4.86 -6.21
CA ALA A 75 -1.22 5.07 -6.40
C ALA A 75 -0.38 4.37 -5.32
N ARG A 76 -0.84 4.37 -4.06
CA ARG A 76 -0.19 3.65 -2.96
C ARG A 76 -0.27 2.15 -3.16
N GLU A 77 -1.45 1.62 -3.43
CA GLU A 77 -1.67 0.19 -3.68
C GLU A 77 -0.83 -0.32 -4.87
N MET A 78 -0.74 0.47 -5.95
CA MET A 78 0.11 0.14 -7.09
C MET A 78 1.59 0.16 -6.74
N GLY A 79 2.02 1.09 -5.88
CA GLY A 79 3.39 1.13 -5.36
C GLY A 79 3.74 -0.12 -4.55
N GLU A 80 2.86 -0.53 -3.65
CA GLU A 80 3.01 -1.76 -2.86
C GLU A 80 2.99 -3.02 -3.75
N PHE A 81 2.04 -3.09 -4.68
CA PHE A 81 1.99 -4.20 -5.63
C PHE A 81 3.32 -4.37 -6.39
N ARG A 82 3.92 -3.27 -6.89
CA ARG A 82 5.21 -3.34 -7.59
C ARG A 82 6.36 -3.81 -6.69
N LYS A 83 6.36 -3.45 -5.41
CA LYS A 83 7.37 -3.90 -4.45
C LYS A 83 7.32 -5.41 -4.22
N PHE A 84 6.12 -5.97 -4.16
CA PHE A 84 5.91 -7.37 -3.79
C PHE A 84 5.46 -8.27 -4.96
N ALA A 85 5.43 -7.76 -6.19
CA ALA A 85 4.97 -8.52 -7.36
C ALA A 85 5.74 -9.83 -7.57
N ASN A 86 7.02 -9.87 -7.20
CA ASN A 86 7.89 -11.03 -7.36
C ASN A 86 8.01 -11.90 -6.10
N GLU A 87 7.25 -11.60 -5.04
CA GLU A 87 7.36 -12.30 -3.75
C GLU A 87 7.21 -13.82 -3.90
N SER A 88 6.19 -14.27 -4.62
CA SER A 88 5.93 -15.70 -4.84
C SER A 88 7.07 -16.39 -5.59
N LEU A 89 7.53 -15.79 -6.70
CA LEU A 89 8.63 -16.32 -7.48
C LEU A 89 9.92 -16.43 -6.66
N ILE A 90 10.25 -15.39 -5.92
CA ILE A 90 11.45 -15.37 -5.09
C ILE A 90 11.34 -16.43 -3.99
N LYS A 91 10.16 -16.58 -3.37
CA LYS A 91 9.93 -17.61 -2.36
C LYS A 91 10.16 -19.03 -2.89
N ASP A 92 9.72 -19.31 -4.10
CA ASP A 92 9.98 -20.61 -4.75
C ASP A 92 11.46 -20.79 -5.08
N MET A 93 12.15 -19.72 -5.49
CA MET A 93 13.60 -19.75 -5.75
C MET A 93 14.45 -19.98 -4.49
N LEU A 94 13.96 -19.65 -3.30
CA LEU A 94 14.70 -19.94 -2.06
C LEU A 94 15.00 -21.42 -1.87
N SER A 95 14.13 -22.30 -2.33
CA SER A 95 14.36 -23.75 -2.27
C SER A 95 15.56 -24.19 -3.16
N VAL A 96 15.75 -23.49 -4.28
CA VAL A 96 16.92 -23.72 -5.16
C VAL A 96 18.20 -23.24 -4.49
N VAL A 97 18.15 -22.07 -3.86
CA VAL A 97 19.29 -21.54 -3.08
C VAL A 97 19.70 -22.50 -1.96
N ASP A 98 18.71 -22.99 -1.18
CA ASP A 98 18.97 -23.96 -0.11
C ASP A 98 19.66 -25.25 -0.64
N ASN A 99 19.23 -25.74 -1.80
CA ASN A 99 19.82 -26.93 -2.41
C ASN A 99 21.26 -26.67 -2.89
N LEU A 100 21.52 -25.47 -3.41
CA LEU A 100 22.89 -25.08 -3.81
C LEU A 100 23.81 -24.92 -2.58
N GLU A 101 23.34 -24.29 -1.51
CA GLU A 101 24.07 -24.19 -0.24
C GLU A 101 24.40 -25.56 0.31
N ARG A 102 23.41 -26.46 0.37
CA ARG A 102 23.62 -27.85 0.82
C ARG A 102 24.62 -28.62 -0.04
N ALA A 103 24.60 -28.41 -1.37
CA ALA A 103 25.55 -29.04 -2.28
C ALA A 103 27.00 -28.56 -2.03
N VAL A 104 27.16 -27.27 -1.74
CA VAL A 104 28.47 -26.70 -1.37
C VAL A 104 28.96 -27.28 -0.04
N ASP A 105 28.09 -27.29 0.98
CA ASP A 105 28.44 -27.77 2.33
C ASP A 105 28.82 -29.26 2.31
N SER A 106 28.08 -30.10 1.58
CA SER A 106 28.35 -31.53 1.47
C SER A 106 29.63 -31.85 0.70
N SER A 107 30.05 -30.98 -0.22
CA SER A 107 31.22 -31.17 -1.06
C SER A 107 32.53 -30.79 -0.36
N SER A 108 32.46 -30.11 0.76
CA SER A 108 33.64 -29.65 1.52
C SER A 108 34.40 -30.82 2.16
N THR A 109 33.85 -32.04 2.16
CA THR A 109 34.38 -33.23 2.81
C THR A 109 35.13 -34.17 1.88
N ASP A 110 35.02 -34.09 0.55
CA ASP A 110 35.60 -35.07 -0.38
C ASP A 110 36.36 -34.46 -1.58
N ASN A 111 37.62 -34.80 -1.69
CA ASN A 111 38.54 -34.84 -2.85
C ASN A 111 38.69 -33.61 -3.80
N LYS A 112 39.97 -33.36 -4.14
CA LYS A 112 40.49 -32.29 -5.04
C LYS A 112 39.86 -32.21 -6.44
N ALA A 113 39.24 -33.25 -6.95
CA ALA A 113 38.57 -33.24 -8.25
C ALA A 113 37.21 -32.52 -8.19
N SER A 114 36.66 -32.36 -7.00
CA SER A 114 35.39 -31.67 -6.71
C SER A 114 35.55 -30.14 -6.62
N SER A 115 36.76 -29.62 -6.40
CA SER A 115 37.06 -28.21 -6.11
C SER A 115 36.55 -27.24 -7.20
N ALA A 116 36.81 -27.54 -8.47
CA ALA A 116 36.38 -26.66 -9.58
C ALA A 116 34.87 -26.64 -9.78
N LEU A 117 34.20 -27.78 -9.54
CA LEU A 117 32.75 -27.86 -9.59
C LEU A 117 32.13 -27.05 -8.45
N VAL A 118 32.64 -27.22 -7.23
CA VAL A 118 32.20 -26.46 -6.03
C VAL A 118 32.41 -24.97 -6.23
N GLU A 119 33.52 -24.55 -6.82
CA GLU A 119 33.78 -23.16 -7.15
C GLU A 119 32.73 -22.61 -8.15
N GLY A 120 32.40 -23.37 -9.19
CA GLY A 120 31.37 -23.02 -10.16
C GLY A 120 29.98 -22.86 -9.51
N VAL A 121 29.60 -23.78 -8.60
CA VAL A 121 28.34 -23.70 -7.85
C VAL A 121 28.33 -22.48 -6.94
N ASN A 122 29.42 -22.20 -6.23
CA ASN A 122 29.58 -21.02 -5.39
C ASN A 122 29.46 -19.70 -6.18
N MET A 123 30.04 -19.66 -7.40
CA MET A 123 29.89 -18.50 -8.29
C MET A 123 28.42 -18.29 -8.68
N THR A 124 27.69 -19.36 -9.01
CA THR A 124 26.29 -19.33 -9.37
C THR A 124 25.42 -18.85 -8.17
N LEU A 125 25.70 -19.40 -6.99
CA LEU A 125 25.01 -19.00 -5.75
C LEU A 125 25.23 -17.52 -5.47
N LYS A 126 26.46 -17.03 -5.55
CA LYS A 126 26.74 -15.59 -5.37
C LYS A 126 26.02 -14.71 -6.37
N GLU A 127 25.88 -15.15 -7.62
CA GLU A 127 25.15 -14.39 -8.63
C GLU A 127 23.66 -14.33 -8.32
N ILE A 128 23.05 -15.44 -7.88
CA ILE A 128 21.66 -15.47 -7.45
C ILE A 128 21.45 -14.51 -6.25
N LEU A 129 22.32 -14.54 -5.25
CA LEU A 129 22.22 -13.65 -4.10
C LEU A 129 22.37 -12.17 -4.49
N LYS A 130 23.24 -11.82 -5.44
CA LYS A 130 23.31 -10.47 -5.99
C LYS A 130 22.02 -10.05 -6.71
N ILE A 131 21.37 -10.99 -7.40
CA ILE A 131 20.06 -10.72 -8.00
C ILE A 131 19.02 -10.45 -6.90
N PHE A 132 19.02 -11.24 -5.84
CA PHE A 132 18.13 -11.03 -4.69
C PHE A 132 18.31 -9.64 -4.07
N GLU A 133 19.56 -9.19 -3.88
CA GLU A 133 19.85 -7.84 -3.39
C GLU A 133 19.21 -6.73 -4.26
N LYS A 134 19.23 -6.89 -5.60
CA LYS A 134 18.58 -5.94 -6.52
C LYS A 134 17.07 -5.84 -6.32
N PHE A 135 16.45 -6.91 -5.84
CA PHE A 135 15.02 -6.96 -5.49
C PHE A 135 14.76 -6.65 -4.01
N ASN A 136 15.76 -6.14 -3.28
CA ASN A 136 15.72 -5.88 -1.84
C ASN A 136 15.34 -7.13 -1.02
N VAL A 137 15.84 -8.28 -1.44
CA VAL A 137 15.77 -9.53 -0.69
C VAL A 137 17.07 -9.70 0.07
N THR A 138 16.97 -9.77 1.40
CA THR A 138 18.12 -9.88 2.31
C THR A 138 17.97 -11.09 3.22
N PRO A 139 19.09 -11.83 3.48
CA PRO A 139 19.06 -12.89 4.46
C PRO A 139 18.89 -12.32 5.88
N LEU A 140 18.24 -13.08 6.74
CA LEU A 140 18.19 -12.81 8.17
C LEU A 140 19.49 -13.26 8.81
N GLU A 141 20.05 -12.42 9.65
CA GLU A 141 21.17 -12.79 10.50
C GLU A 141 20.65 -13.37 11.82
N SER A 142 20.47 -14.66 11.90
CA SER A 142 19.86 -15.32 13.05
C SER A 142 20.88 -15.85 14.05
N LEU A 143 22.06 -16.29 13.60
CA LEU A 143 23.08 -16.92 14.42
C LEU A 143 23.52 -16.02 15.60
N LYS A 144 23.59 -16.62 16.79
CA LYS A 144 24.00 -15.97 18.05
C LYS A 144 23.13 -14.79 18.48
N LYS A 145 21.93 -14.69 17.91
CA LYS A 145 20.92 -13.68 18.33
C LYS A 145 19.85 -14.35 19.19
N PRO A 146 19.15 -13.57 20.02
CA PRO A 146 17.99 -14.07 20.75
C PRO A 146 16.93 -14.58 19.77
N PHE A 147 16.25 -15.64 20.15
CA PHE A 147 15.15 -16.19 19.38
C PHE A 147 13.96 -15.20 19.36
N ASP A 148 13.48 -14.88 18.16
CA ASP A 148 12.28 -14.07 17.95
C ASP A 148 11.27 -14.87 17.12
N PRO A 149 10.09 -15.19 17.67
CA PRO A 149 9.05 -15.93 16.95
C PRO A 149 8.55 -15.29 15.67
N ASN A 150 8.73 -13.97 15.51
CA ASN A 150 8.33 -13.26 14.30
C ASN A 150 9.23 -13.57 13.10
N PHE A 151 10.49 -13.91 13.34
CA PHE A 151 11.52 -14.11 12.31
C PHE A 151 12.10 -15.52 12.29
N HIS A 152 11.99 -16.26 13.40
CA HIS A 152 12.61 -17.56 13.58
C HIS A 152 11.58 -18.65 13.83
N GLN A 153 11.86 -19.83 13.29
CA GLN A 153 11.11 -21.04 13.57
C GLN A 153 12.05 -22.04 14.29
N ALA A 154 11.89 -22.21 15.57
CA ALA A 154 12.64 -23.21 16.35
C ALA A 154 12.19 -24.62 15.94
N VAL A 155 13.13 -25.43 15.46
CA VAL A 155 12.91 -26.83 15.05
C VAL A 155 13.39 -27.77 16.14
N ILE A 156 14.52 -27.45 16.74
CA ILE A 156 15.20 -28.24 17.78
C ILE A 156 15.63 -27.31 18.89
N SER A 157 15.57 -27.82 20.13
CA SER A 157 16.20 -27.20 21.30
C SER A 157 17.35 -28.08 21.76
N GLU A 158 18.53 -27.51 21.86
CA GLU A 158 19.75 -28.19 22.28
C GLU A 158 20.26 -27.65 23.63
N GLU A 159 20.72 -28.55 24.50
CA GLU A 159 21.30 -28.17 25.79
C GLU A 159 22.69 -27.60 25.56
N SER A 160 22.89 -26.35 25.95
CA SER A 160 24.18 -25.68 25.85
C SER A 160 24.44 -24.83 27.08
N ASP A 161 25.68 -24.89 27.57
CA ASP A 161 26.16 -24.02 28.63
C ASP A 161 26.92 -22.81 28.08
N ASP A 162 27.20 -22.79 26.74
CA ASP A 162 28.00 -21.76 26.08
C ASP A 162 27.14 -20.56 25.61
N TYR A 163 25.83 -20.71 25.62
CA TYR A 163 24.88 -19.69 25.13
C TYR A 163 23.79 -19.45 26.15
N ASP A 164 23.32 -18.20 26.21
CA ASP A 164 22.16 -17.84 27.01
C ASP A 164 20.93 -18.62 26.56
N GLU A 165 19.97 -18.82 27.45
CA GLU A 165 18.71 -19.47 27.17
C GLU A 165 17.96 -18.74 26.04
N ASN A 166 17.32 -19.50 25.14
CA ASN A 166 16.60 -18.98 23.97
C ASN A 166 17.50 -18.20 22.98
N THR A 167 18.75 -18.57 22.85
CA THR A 167 19.67 -18.05 21.83
C THR A 167 19.74 -19.00 20.65
N VAL A 168 19.81 -18.47 19.43
CA VAL A 168 20.00 -19.27 18.20
C VAL A 168 21.43 -19.78 18.15
N ILE A 169 21.60 -21.10 18.26
CA ILE A 169 22.91 -21.77 18.23
C ILE A 169 23.30 -22.10 16.78
N ASN A 170 22.34 -22.60 16.02
CA ASN A 170 22.56 -23.05 14.64
C ASN A 170 21.37 -22.71 13.76
N GLU A 171 21.59 -22.66 12.46
CA GLU A 171 20.59 -22.35 11.45
C GLU A 171 20.59 -23.46 10.40
N PHE A 172 19.49 -24.22 10.31
CA PHE A 172 19.30 -25.26 9.30
C PHE A 172 18.92 -24.68 7.95
N GLN A 173 18.17 -23.57 7.98
CA GLN A 173 17.67 -22.94 6.79
C GLN A 173 17.60 -21.44 7.02
N LYS A 174 18.25 -20.68 6.14
CA LYS A 174 18.29 -19.22 6.25
C LYS A 174 16.92 -18.61 6.05
N GLY A 175 16.58 -17.65 6.90
CA GLY A 175 15.44 -16.78 6.72
C GLY A 175 15.74 -15.68 5.72
N TYR A 176 14.70 -15.16 5.09
CA TYR A 176 14.82 -14.06 4.12
C TYR A 176 13.69 -13.04 4.29
N MET A 177 14.04 -11.79 4.05
CA MET A 177 13.09 -10.68 3.97
C MET A 177 13.06 -10.08 2.57
N ILE A 178 11.92 -9.57 2.15
CA ILE A 178 11.77 -8.71 0.95
C ILE A 178 11.32 -7.33 1.40
N HIS A 179 12.15 -6.31 1.21
CA HIS A 179 11.95 -5.00 1.81
C HIS A 179 11.75 -5.10 3.33
N GLU A 180 10.57 -4.76 3.80
CA GLU A 180 10.18 -4.79 5.23
C GLU A 180 9.35 -6.02 5.61
N ARG A 181 9.10 -6.93 4.67
CA ARG A 181 8.21 -8.08 4.86
C ARG A 181 9.00 -9.39 4.93
N LEU A 182 8.61 -10.24 5.88
CA LEU A 182 9.17 -11.58 5.99
C LEU A 182 8.71 -12.46 4.81
N LEU A 183 9.68 -13.01 4.05
CA LEU A 183 9.44 -14.01 3.00
C LEU A 183 9.33 -15.42 3.61
N ARG A 184 10.31 -15.74 4.45
CA ARG A 184 10.45 -17.05 5.10
C ARG A 184 11.21 -16.87 6.42
N PRO A 185 10.72 -17.45 7.54
CA PRO A 185 11.45 -17.47 8.79
C PRO A 185 12.71 -18.35 8.67
N ALA A 186 13.72 -18.04 9.46
CA ALA A 186 14.90 -18.91 9.61
C ALA A 186 14.50 -20.15 10.44
N MET A 187 14.87 -21.35 9.96
CA MET A 187 14.73 -22.57 10.75
C MET A 187 15.97 -22.77 11.61
N VAL A 188 15.79 -22.66 12.93
CA VAL A 188 16.90 -22.55 13.87
C VAL A 188 16.88 -23.60 14.98
N VAL A 189 18.06 -23.85 15.53
CA VAL A 189 18.27 -24.54 16.80
C VAL A 189 18.43 -23.51 17.89
N VAL A 190 17.68 -23.65 18.98
CA VAL A 190 17.74 -22.74 20.13
C VAL A 190 18.37 -23.41 21.34
N SER A 191 19.12 -22.63 22.10
CA SER A 191 19.72 -23.07 23.37
C SER A 191 18.64 -23.24 24.45
N ARG A 192 18.77 -24.29 25.24
CA ARG A 192 18.11 -24.43 26.53
C ARG A 192 19.14 -24.74 27.60
N PRO A 193 18.93 -24.31 28.86
CA PRO A 193 19.82 -24.66 29.92
C PRO A 193 19.80 -26.18 30.17
N LYS A 194 20.96 -26.76 30.47
CA LYS A 194 21.00 -28.15 30.94
C LYS A 194 20.14 -28.31 32.19
N ALA A 195 19.27 -29.32 32.18
CA ALA A 195 18.56 -29.71 33.40
C ALA A 195 19.59 -29.99 34.49
N ARG A 196 19.66 -29.13 35.51
CA ARG A 196 20.43 -29.47 36.73
C ARG A 196 19.82 -30.75 37.24
N ALA A 197 20.60 -31.84 37.24
CA ALA A 197 20.22 -33.07 37.91
C ALA A 197 20.02 -32.68 39.38
N ASP A 198 18.75 -32.56 39.76
CA ASP A 198 18.41 -32.44 41.18
C ASP A 198 18.95 -33.69 41.84
N ASN A 199 20.08 -33.53 42.57
CA ASN A 199 20.54 -34.50 43.52
C ASN A 199 19.45 -34.61 44.57
N GLU A 200 18.52 -35.53 44.36
CA GLU A 200 17.75 -36.11 45.46
C GLU A 200 18.73 -36.77 46.41
N LYS A 201 19.21 -35.99 47.36
CA LYS A 201 19.74 -36.51 48.61
C LYS A 201 18.58 -36.58 49.58
N LYS A 202 18.12 -37.77 49.69
CA LYS A 202 17.40 -38.28 50.83
C LYS A 202 18.29 -38.32 52.05
#